data_0582df7fc2e239018ccd81c048849eec
#
_entry.id   0582df7fc2e239018ccd81c048849eec
#
_cell.length_a   1.000
_cell.length_b   1.000
_cell.length_c   1.000
_cell.angle_alpha   90.00
_cell.angle_beta   90.00
_cell.angle_gamma   90.00
#
_symmetry.space_group_name_H-M   'P 1'
#
loop_
_entity.id
_entity.type
_entity.pdbx_description
1 polymer ?
#
loop_
_entity_poly.entity_id
_entity_poly.type
_entity_poly.pdbx_seq_one_letter_code
_entity_poly.pdbx_strand_id
1 'polypeptide(L)'
;NNNIDIDGPMILTDDSEAFFDAVDAVYIAAPHEMHTEYIRIALDKGKHVLCEKPMGLNKSDIKGMLSIANDNNLVCMEAIKTAYCAGFQRILDIVKSGAIGKVRDVEAVFSKIGAAAGREMWGASGGSFTELASYCLLPVMKLLGTDVKDVHTYSVKSPLGTDSYTKMMITYDDGVATIKTGLGVKTEGELIVAGDDGYIRVPSPWWLTKRIEVHHENPNQVEVYEEEFAGGGLRYEIEAFVKCINNPGTVKKITDEESIWLSGMMEQFLANRGEIKQTVDTEALKRVGIWAHRGCSMMNPENTLLAFKKAAELEGITGIKFDVQLTKDNEIVVIHDERVDRTTDGTGYVQEYTINELKQLSIAGDDEIHRIPTLRETFELLTPYCKNKGLR
;
A
#
# COMPACT_ATOMS: atom_id res chain seq x y z
N ASN A 1 14.38 -8.46 -9.73
CA ASN A 1 15.37 -8.83 -8.72
C ASN A 1 16.58 -7.91 -8.89
N ASN A 2 16.54 -6.74 -8.28
CA ASN A 2 17.73 -5.94 -8.07
C ASN A 2 18.22 -6.32 -6.68
N ASN A 3 19.30 -7.10 -6.61
CA ASN A 3 20.07 -7.27 -5.39
C ASN A 3 20.51 -5.87 -4.95
N ILE A 4 19.86 -5.33 -3.93
CA ILE A 4 20.41 -4.24 -3.15
C ILE A 4 21.39 -4.96 -2.23
N ASP A 5 22.69 -4.81 -2.48
CA ASP A 5 23.70 -5.16 -1.49
C ASP A 5 23.45 -4.27 -0.26
N ILE A 6 22.86 -4.86 0.75
CA ILE A 6 22.70 -4.20 2.06
C ILE A 6 24.00 -4.48 2.79
N ASP A 7 24.92 -3.51 2.76
CA ASP A 7 26.13 -3.52 3.57
C ASP A 7 25.75 -3.34 5.05
N GLY A 8 25.40 -4.43 5.71
CA GLY A 8 25.08 -4.45 7.13
C GLY A 8 24.24 -5.65 7.55
N PRO A 9 24.21 -6.01 8.82
CA PRO A 9 23.37 -7.09 9.31
C PRO A 9 21.88 -6.70 9.19
N MET A 10 21.12 -7.45 8.43
CA MET A 10 19.66 -7.35 8.43
C MET A 10 19.12 -8.04 9.69
N ILE A 11 18.43 -7.29 10.53
CA ILE A 11 17.78 -7.81 11.74
C ILE A 11 16.28 -7.93 11.43
N LEU A 12 15.73 -9.14 11.56
CA LEU A 12 14.30 -9.39 11.54
C LEU A 12 13.84 -9.61 12.98
N THR A 13 12.91 -8.79 13.46
CA THR A 13 12.39 -8.88 14.82
C THR A 13 10.92 -8.47 14.87
N ASP A 14 10.15 -9.06 15.74
CA ASP A 14 8.81 -8.66 16.17
C ASP A 14 8.84 -7.91 17.52
N ASP A 15 10.00 -7.84 18.17
CA ASP A 15 10.24 -7.01 19.35
C ASP A 15 10.40 -5.54 18.94
N SER A 16 9.38 -4.73 19.27
CA SER A 16 9.34 -3.31 18.94
C SER A 16 10.44 -2.50 19.63
N GLU A 17 10.83 -2.84 20.86
CA GLU A 17 11.91 -2.13 21.57
C GLU A 17 13.25 -2.40 20.89
N ALA A 18 13.56 -3.67 20.63
CA ALA A 18 14.78 -4.05 19.92
C ALA A 18 14.83 -3.43 18.50
N PHE A 19 13.69 -3.31 17.83
CA PHE A 19 13.61 -2.64 16.52
C PHE A 19 13.98 -1.17 16.63
N PHE A 20 13.33 -0.42 17.52
CA PHE A 20 13.59 1.02 17.65
C PHE A 20 15.00 1.33 18.17
N ASP A 21 15.59 0.48 19.01
CA ASP A 21 16.96 0.65 19.49
C ASP A 21 18.00 0.48 18.35
N ALA A 22 17.68 -0.30 17.34
CA ALA A 22 18.59 -0.60 16.22
C ALA A 22 18.57 0.41 15.06
N VAL A 23 17.64 1.40 15.06
CA VAL A 23 17.43 2.28 13.90
C VAL A 23 17.41 3.76 14.31
N ASP A 24 17.78 4.65 13.38
CA ASP A 24 17.67 6.11 13.53
C ASP A 24 16.43 6.67 12.81
N ALA A 25 15.91 5.93 11.85
CA ALA A 25 14.78 6.32 11.02
C ALA A 25 13.90 5.12 10.68
N VAL A 26 12.59 5.36 10.54
CA VAL A 26 11.59 4.32 10.29
C VAL A 26 10.86 4.62 8.98
N TYR A 27 10.71 3.59 8.13
CA TYR A 27 9.78 3.59 7.01
C TYR A 27 8.52 2.81 7.37
N ILE A 28 7.38 3.50 7.45
CA ILE A 28 6.10 2.90 7.85
C ILE A 28 5.33 2.52 6.59
N ALA A 29 5.12 1.20 6.39
CA ALA A 29 4.36 0.61 5.30
C ALA A 29 3.31 -0.37 5.88
N ALA A 30 2.45 0.15 6.73
CA ALA A 30 1.40 -0.57 7.46
C ALA A 30 0.01 -0.34 6.81
N PRO A 31 -1.07 -0.96 7.28
CA PRO A 31 -2.43 -0.53 6.96
C PRO A 31 -2.68 0.92 7.36
N HIS A 32 -3.47 1.66 6.55
CA HIS A 32 -3.65 3.12 6.68
C HIS A 32 -4.10 3.55 8.08
N GLU A 33 -4.96 2.78 8.72
CA GLU A 33 -5.48 3.03 10.07
C GLU A 33 -4.42 2.95 11.16
N MET A 34 -3.29 2.29 10.90
CA MET A 34 -2.19 2.13 11.86
C MET A 34 -1.10 3.20 11.70
N HIS A 35 -1.11 3.95 10.61
CA HIS A 35 -0.05 4.91 10.30
C HIS A 35 0.16 5.92 11.44
N THR A 36 -0.89 6.59 11.91
CA THR A 36 -0.82 7.60 12.95
C THR A 36 -0.25 7.04 14.26
N GLU A 37 -0.64 5.82 14.64
CA GLU A 37 -0.13 5.16 15.85
C GLU A 37 1.37 4.88 15.72
N TYR A 38 1.80 4.31 14.60
CA TYR A 38 3.22 4.00 14.41
C TYR A 38 4.09 5.25 14.23
N ILE A 39 3.56 6.31 13.60
CA ILE A 39 4.24 7.61 13.55
C ILE A 39 4.47 8.11 14.98
N ARG A 40 3.44 8.09 15.83
CA ARG A 40 3.54 8.54 17.22
C ARG A 40 4.59 7.75 17.98
N ILE A 41 4.54 6.42 17.93
CA ILE A 41 5.51 5.56 18.62
C ILE A 41 6.94 5.87 18.16
N ALA A 42 7.17 6.02 16.86
CA ALA A 42 8.49 6.33 16.32
C ALA A 42 8.99 7.71 16.78
N LEU A 43 8.13 8.73 16.76
CA LEU A 43 8.49 10.08 17.21
C LEU A 43 8.76 10.13 18.72
N ASP A 44 7.96 9.41 19.54
CA ASP A 44 8.17 9.30 21.00
C ASP A 44 9.53 8.62 21.33
N LYS A 45 9.99 7.74 20.44
CA LYS A 45 11.32 7.11 20.50
C LYS A 45 12.43 7.94 19.86
N GLY A 46 12.15 9.17 19.43
CA GLY A 46 13.11 10.09 18.83
C GLY A 46 13.60 9.66 17.44
N LYS A 47 12.77 8.94 16.66
CA LYS A 47 13.13 8.44 15.33
C LYS A 47 12.56 9.32 14.23
N HIS A 48 13.33 9.51 13.15
CA HIS A 48 12.81 10.11 11.92
C HIS A 48 11.81 9.17 11.25
N VAL A 49 10.81 9.72 10.57
CA VAL A 49 9.70 8.95 9.99
C VAL A 49 9.50 9.27 8.52
N LEU A 50 9.50 8.24 7.67
CA LEU A 50 8.92 8.25 6.33
C LEU A 50 7.69 7.35 6.34
N CYS A 51 6.51 7.90 6.13
CA CYS A 51 5.26 7.13 6.20
C CYS A 51 4.60 7.03 4.83
N GLU A 52 4.19 5.81 4.44
CA GLU A 52 3.39 5.57 3.24
C GLU A 52 2.10 6.41 3.23
N LYS A 53 1.67 6.70 2.00
CA LYS A 53 0.41 7.43 1.74
C LYS A 53 -0.84 6.54 1.98
N PRO A 54 -1.95 7.15 2.40
CA PRO A 54 -2.05 8.46 3.01
C PRO A 54 -1.37 8.45 4.37
N MET A 55 -0.63 9.51 4.70
CA MET A 55 0.08 9.59 5.99
C MET A 55 -0.87 9.43 7.18
N GLY A 56 -2.09 9.91 7.04
CA GLY A 56 -3.16 9.73 8.00
C GLY A 56 -4.53 10.01 7.41
N LEU A 57 -5.55 9.61 8.16
CA LEU A 57 -6.96 9.74 7.79
C LEU A 57 -7.69 10.85 8.54
N ASN A 58 -6.98 11.57 9.40
CA ASN A 58 -7.52 12.66 10.21
C ASN A 58 -6.55 13.84 10.21
N LYS A 59 -7.08 15.04 9.94
CA LYS A 59 -6.31 16.26 9.83
C LYS A 59 -5.64 16.67 11.16
N SER A 60 -6.36 16.55 12.26
CA SER A 60 -5.85 16.97 13.57
C SER A 60 -4.72 16.07 14.06
N ASP A 61 -4.81 14.77 13.79
CA ASP A 61 -3.79 13.80 14.19
C ASP A 61 -2.47 14.09 13.47
N ILE A 62 -2.51 14.27 12.15
CA ILE A 62 -1.30 14.55 11.36
C ILE A 62 -0.70 15.90 11.73
N LYS A 63 -1.54 16.92 11.96
CA LYS A 63 -1.05 18.20 12.48
C LYS A 63 -0.32 18.05 13.81
N GLY A 64 -0.86 17.23 14.73
CA GLY A 64 -0.22 16.94 16.02
C GLY A 64 1.12 16.21 15.86
N MET A 65 1.18 15.17 15.01
CA MET A 65 2.41 14.40 14.76
C MET A 65 3.50 15.27 14.14
N LEU A 66 3.17 16.08 13.15
CA LEU A 66 4.12 16.98 12.50
C LEU A 66 4.63 18.07 13.47
N SER A 67 3.77 18.57 14.38
CA SER A 67 4.23 19.48 15.46
C SER A 67 5.24 18.80 16.38
N ILE A 68 4.94 17.56 16.85
CA ILE A 68 5.86 16.78 17.69
C ILE A 68 7.19 16.57 16.97
N ALA A 69 7.17 16.22 15.69
CA ALA A 69 8.38 16.03 14.90
C ALA A 69 9.22 17.32 14.83
N ASN A 70 8.59 18.45 14.53
CA ASN A 70 9.26 19.74 14.41
C ASN A 70 9.84 20.20 15.77
N ASP A 71 9.10 20.06 16.87
CA ASP A 71 9.52 20.43 18.21
C ASP A 71 10.74 19.62 18.68
N ASN A 72 10.89 18.40 18.17
CA ASN A 72 12.01 17.50 18.49
C ASN A 72 13.11 17.47 17.40
N ASN A 73 13.06 18.34 16.40
CA ASN A 73 13.98 18.36 15.26
C ASN A 73 14.04 17.03 14.50
N LEU A 74 12.93 16.31 14.42
CA LEU A 74 12.79 15.08 13.68
C LEU A 74 12.18 15.36 12.30
N VAL A 75 12.62 14.59 11.30
CA VAL A 75 12.00 14.59 9.99
C VAL A 75 10.83 13.62 10.01
N CYS A 76 9.63 14.12 9.76
CA CYS A 76 8.44 13.31 9.52
C CYS A 76 7.90 13.68 8.13
N MET A 77 7.77 12.70 7.22
CA MET A 77 7.56 12.95 5.80
C MET A 77 6.59 11.93 5.20
N GLU A 78 5.67 12.43 4.35
CA GLU A 78 4.74 11.58 3.61
C GLU A 78 5.37 11.03 2.33
N ALA A 79 5.22 9.72 2.13
CA ALA A 79 5.77 8.99 1.00
C ALA A 79 4.77 8.94 -0.16
N ILE A 80 4.74 9.97 -0.99
CA ILE A 80 4.06 9.96 -2.29
C ILE A 80 5.12 10.02 -3.39
N LYS A 81 5.67 8.87 -3.74
CA LYS A 81 6.84 8.71 -4.63
C LYS A 81 6.80 9.58 -5.89
N THR A 82 5.62 9.83 -6.46
CA THR A 82 5.44 10.68 -7.64
C THR A 82 5.93 12.10 -7.41
N ALA A 83 5.74 12.66 -6.21
CA ALA A 83 6.20 14.00 -5.87
C ALA A 83 7.72 14.18 -5.99
N TYR A 84 8.47 13.11 -5.86
CA TYR A 84 9.93 13.12 -5.79
C TYR A 84 10.60 12.75 -7.11
N CYS A 85 9.86 12.23 -8.11
CA CYS A 85 10.43 11.85 -9.41
C CYS A 85 10.71 13.06 -10.31
N ALA A 86 11.74 12.94 -11.17
CA ALA A 86 12.16 14.00 -12.09
C ALA A 86 11.02 14.47 -13.01
N GLY A 87 10.24 13.53 -13.54
CA GLY A 87 9.13 13.85 -14.45
C GLY A 87 8.06 14.74 -13.81
N PHE A 88 7.65 14.46 -12.56
CA PHE A 88 6.68 15.32 -11.89
C PHE A 88 7.26 16.71 -11.58
N GLN A 89 8.52 16.78 -11.19
CA GLN A 89 9.21 18.06 -11.01
C GLN A 89 9.27 18.85 -12.32
N ARG A 90 9.49 18.17 -13.47
CA ARG A 90 9.46 18.79 -14.79
C ARG A 90 8.10 19.43 -15.11
N ILE A 91 6.99 18.76 -14.73
CA ILE A 91 5.65 19.35 -14.89
C ILE A 91 5.54 20.68 -14.13
N LEU A 92 5.99 20.71 -12.86
CA LEU A 92 5.97 21.93 -12.06
C LEU A 92 6.82 23.05 -12.66
N ASP A 93 7.99 22.71 -13.21
CA ASP A 93 8.87 23.68 -13.87
C ASP A 93 8.24 24.23 -15.15
N ILE A 94 7.59 23.40 -15.98
CA ILE A 94 6.86 23.81 -17.19
C ILE A 94 5.74 24.78 -16.82
N VAL A 95 4.92 24.45 -15.82
CA VAL A 95 3.85 25.34 -15.35
C VAL A 95 4.42 26.66 -14.83
N LYS A 96 5.49 26.59 -14.02
CA LYS A 96 6.15 27.78 -13.47
C LYS A 96 6.79 28.68 -14.55
N SER A 97 7.22 28.11 -15.67
CA SER A 97 7.75 28.89 -16.80
C SER A 97 6.68 29.73 -17.53
N GLY A 98 5.39 29.44 -17.26
CA GLY A 98 4.27 30.08 -17.94
C GLY A 98 3.94 29.47 -19.32
N ALA A 99 4.51 28.32 -19.68
CA ALA A 99 4.34 27.69 -20.99
C ALA A 99 2.88 27.40 -21.37
N ILE A 100 2.00 27.21 -20.40
CA ILE A 100 0.56 26.98 -20.61
C ILE A 100 -0.32 28.11 -20.06
N GLY A 101 0.28 29.25 -19.68
CA GLY A 101 -0.43 30.33 -19.00
C GLY A 101 -0.84 29.95 -17.57
N LYS A 102 -1.88 30.61 -17.04
CA LYS A 102 -2.41 30.31 -15.70
C LYS A 102 -3.20 29.01 -15.72
N VAL A 103 -2.88 28.09 -14.81
CA VAL A 103 -3.62 26.82 -14.67
C VAL A 103 -5.08 27.09 -14.29
N ARG A 104 -6.00 26.47 -15.02
CA ARG A 104 -7.46 26.57 -14.81
C ARG A 104 -8.11 25.25 -14.47
N ASP A 105 -7.56 24.14 -14.96
CA ASP A 105 -8.12 22.82 -14.71
C ASP A 105 -7.02 21.79 -14.50
N VAL A 106 -7.27 20.84 -13.56
CA VAL A 106 -6.41 19.69 -13.32
C VAL A 106 -7.26 18.44 -13.27
N GLU A 107 -7.07 17.54 -14.23
CA GLU A 107 -7.70 16.22 -14.22
C GLU A 107 -6.67 15.12 -13.94
N ALA A 108 -6.81 14.40 -12.81
CA ALA A 108 -5.91 13.33 -12.44
C ALA A 108 -6.67 12.02 -12.19
N VAL A 109 -6.18 10.93 -12.79
CA VAL A 109 -6.91 9.66 -12.77
C VAL A 109 -6.00 8.50 -12.41
N PHE A 110 -6.42 7.73 -11.39
CA PHE A 110 -5.72 6.49 -11.03
C PHE A 110 -6.70 5.34 -10.76
N SER A 111 -6.53 4.24 -11.48
CA SER A 111 -7.31 3.02 -11.27
C SER A 111 -6.47 1.76 -11.42
N LYS A 112 -6.89 0.72 -10.68
CA LYS A 112 -6.32 -0.63 -10.74
C LYS A 112 -7.44 -1.64 -10.98
N ILE A 113 -7.22 -2.63 -11.86
CA ILE A 113 -8.07 -3.83 -11.97
C ILE A 113 -7.45 -4.93 -11.10
N GLY A 114 -8.28 -5.73 -10.44
CA GLY A 114 -7.85 -6.86 -9.62
C GLY A 114 -7.77 -6.59 -8.12
N ALA A 115 -7.80 -5.33 -7.70
CA ALA A 115 -7.82 -4.96 -6.28
C ALA A 115 -9.23 -4.99 -5.66
N ALA A 116 -10.28 -5.23 -6.44
CA ALA A 116 -11.67 -5.19 -5.98
C ALA A 116 -12.03 -6.24 -4.90
N ALA A 117 -11.21 -7.26 -4.72
CA ALA A 117 -11.34 -8.27 -3.66
C ALA A 117 -10.19 -8.21 -2.63
N GLY A 118 -9.26 -7.26 -2.78
CA GLY A 118 -8.12 -7.07 -1.90
C GLY A 118 -8.49 -6.42 -0.57
N ARG A 119 -7.53 -6.43 0.37
CA ARG A 119 -7.68 -5.78 1.68
C ARG A 119 -7.97 -4.28 1.55
N GLU A 120 -7.56 -3.66 0.45
CA GLU A 120 -7.76 -2.24 0.14
C GLU A 120 -9.25 -1.85 0.09
N MET A 121 -10.14 -2.85 -0.04
CA MET A 121 -11.59 -2.64 -0.05
C MET A 121 -12.25 -2.85 1.32
N TRP A 122 -11.48 -3.22 2.35
CA TRP A 122 -12.04 -3.67 3.62
C TRP A 122 -11.90 -2.62 4.72
N GLY A 123 -12.83 -2.68 5.69
CA GLY A 123 -12.81 -1.82 6.87
C GLY A 123 -13.21 -0.37 6.63
N ALA A 124 -13.15 0.41 7.70
CA ALA A 124 -13.55 1.80 7.71
C ALA A 124 -12.64 2.71 6.87
N SER A 125 -11.40 2.31 6.64
CA SER A 125 -10.42 3.01 5.81
C SER A 125 -10.33 2.46 4.38
N GLY A 126 -11.06 1.40 4.04
CA GLY A 126 -11.03 0.79 2.71
C GLY A 126 -11.71 1.64 1.64
N GLY A 127 -11.36 1.38 0.38
CA GLY A 127 -11.97 1.99 -0.79
C GLY A 127 -10.96 2.61 -1.75
N SER A 128 -11.44 2.92 -2.97
CA SER A 128 -10.59 3.45 -4.02
C SER A 128 -10.04 4.83 -3.71
N PHE A 129 -10.79 5.63 -2.98
CA PHE A 129 -10.36 6.98 -2.63
C PHE A 129 -9.20 6.96 -1.65
N THR A 130 -9.34 6.31 -0.51
CA THR A 130 -8.27 6.21 0.49
C THR A 130 -7.00 5.57 -0.05
N GLU A 131 -7.14 4.59 -0.93
CA GLU A 131 -5.98 3.90 -1.52
C GLU A 131 -5.26 4.74 -2.59
N LEU A 132 -5.98 5.51 -3.42
CA LEU A 132 -5.42 6.09 -4.64
C LEU A 132 -5.46 7.63 -4.69
N ALA A 133 -6.30 8.29 -3.87
CA ALA A 133 -6.52 9.72 -4.03
C ALA A 133 -5.29 10.58 -3.68
N SER A 134 -4.40 10.14 -2.79
CA SER A 134 -3.15 10.87 -2.50
C SER A 134 -2.36 11.16 -3.78
N TYR A 135 -2.31 10.20 -4.72
CA TYR A 135 -1.69 10.44 -6.03
C TYR A 135 -2.44 11.49 -6.84
N CYS A 136 -3.77 11.37 -6.94
CA CYS A 136 -4.57 12.29 -7.77
C CYS A 136 -4.66 13.69 -7.15
N LEU A 137 -4.66 13.82 -5.84
CA LEU A 137 -4.68 15.10 -5.12
C LEU A 137 -3.32 15.81 -5.18
N LEU A 138 -2.22 15.08 -5.37
CA LEU A 138 -0.87 15.63 -5.47
C LEU A 138 -0.77 16.75 -6.54
N PRO A 139 -1.07 16.51 -7.84
CA PRO A 139 -1.02 17.56 -8.84
C PRO A 139 -2.03 18.69 -8.56
N VAL A 140 -3.19 18.39 -8.00
CA VAL A 140 -4.21 19.40 -7.65
C VAL A 140 -3.65 20.38 -6.64
N MET A 141 -3.14 19.92 -5.50
CA MET A 141 -2.60 20.79 -4.47
C MET A 141 -1.35 21.56 -4.90
N LYS A 142 -0.51 20.94 -5.76
CA LYS A 142 0.71 21.59 -6.27
C LYS A 142 0.44 22.69 -7.29
N LEU A 143 -0.64 22.57 -8.06
CA LEU A 143 -0.91 23.45 -9.20
C LEU A 143 -2.03 24.46 -8.93
N LEU A 144 -3.02 24.10 -8.11
CA LEU A 144 -4.14 24.98 -7.75
C LEU A 144 -4.10 25.43 -6.28
N GLY A 145 -3.23 24.82 -5.46
CA GLY A 145 -3.10 25.12 -4.05
C GLY A 145 -4.09 24.37 -3.15
N THR A 146 -4.18 24.81 -1.90
CA THR A 146 -4.98 24.17 -0.85
C THR A 146 -6.21 24.98 -0.42
N ASP A 147 -6.42 26.18 -0.99
CA ASP A 147 -7.56 27.07 -0.69
C ASP A 147 -8.81 26.67 -1.48
N VAL A 148 -9.40 25.53 -1.11
CA VAL A 148 -10.55 24.92 -1.75
C VAL A 148 -11.84 25.68 -1.37
N LYS A 149 -12.71 25.96 -2.34
CA LYS A 149 -14.02 26.60 -2.13
C LYS A 149 -15.13 25.57 -1.92
N ASP A 150 -15.15 24.52 -2.73
CA ASP A 150 -16.18 23.49 -2.62
C ASP A 150 -15.67 22.13 -3.12
N VAL A 151 -16.28 21.04 -2.62
CA VAL A 151 -15.94 19.67 -2.97
C VAL A 151 -17.20 18.86 -3.20
N HIS A 152 -17.39 18.35 -4.41
CA HIS A 152 -18.46 17.43 -4.76
C HIS A 152 -17.90 16.04 -5.07
N THR A 153 -18.51 15.01 -4.46
CA THR A 153 -18.04 13.63 -4.58
C THR A 153 -19.18 12.70 -4.99
N TYR A 154 -18.89 11.85 -5.97
CA TYR A 154 -19.78 10.79 -6.43
C TYR A 154 -19.04 9.45 -6.39
N SER A 155 -19.61 8.48 -5.68
CA SER A 155 -18.99 7.17 -5.52
C SER A 155 -19.92 6.03 -5.90
N VAL A 156 -19.35 5.04 -6.58
CA VAL A 156 -19.98 3.73 -6.77
C VAL A 156 -19.53 2.85 -5.63
N LYS A 157 -20.47 2.36 -4.84
CA LYS A 157 -20.20 1.52 -3.68
C LYS A 157 -19.95 0.07 -4.07
N SER A 158 -18.99 -0.55 -3.41
CA SER A 158 -18.82 -1.99 -3.42
C SER A 158 -19.92 -2.69 -2.61
N PRO A 159 -20.06 -4.01 -2.70
CA PRO A 159 -20.95 -4.78 -1.81
C PRO A 159 -20.62 -4.60 -0.31
N LEU A 160 -19.39 -4.24 0.03
CA LEU A 160 -18.92 -3.98 1.38
C LEU A 160 -19.26 -2.56 1.91
N GLY A 161 -19.82 -1.70 1.04
CA GLY A 161 -20.16 -0.32 1.37
C GLY A 161 -19.02 0.69 1.18
N THR A 162 -17.79 0.23 0.95
CA THR A 162 -16.65 1.06 0.55
C THR A 162 -16.82 1.51 -0.91
N ASP A 163 -16.08 2.53 -1.33
CA ASP A 163 -16.12 2.99 -2.72
C ASP A 163 -15.24 2.12 -3.62
N SER A 164 -15.84 1.53 -4.65
CA SER A 164 -15.10 0.83 -5.72
C SER A 164 -14.62 1.77 -6.82
N TYR A 165 -15.30 2.90 -6.98
CA TYR A 165 -14.96 3.98 -7.89
C TYR A 165 -15.47 5.29 -7.32
N THR A 166 -14.62 6.32 -7.35
CA THR A 166 -14.97 7.66 -6.90
C THR A 166 -14.54 8.70 -7.93
N LYS A 167 -15.44 9.65 -8.19
CA LYS A 167 -15.16 10.87 -8.92
C LYS A 167 -15.39 12.06 -7.99
N MET A 168 -14.39 12.92 -7.86
CA MET A 168 -14.45 14.13 -7.03
C MET A 168 -14.14 15.33 -7.89
N MET A 169 -14.95 16.37 -7.74
CA MET A 169 -14.72 17.69 -8.32
C MET A 169 -14.42 18.68 -7.20
N ILE A 170 -13.36 19.45 -7.37
CA ILE A 170 -12.86 20.44 -6.41
C ILE A 170 -12.85 21.80 -7.09
N THR A 171 -13.48 22.80 -6.50
CA THR A 171 -13.55 24.15 -7.07
C THR A 171 -12.68 25.14 -6.28
N TYR A 172 -12.09 26.08 -7.00
CA TYR A 172 -11.26 27.16 -6.52
C TYR A 172 -11.84 28.49 -7.05
N ASP A 173 -11.33 29.64 -6.60
CA ASP A 173 -11.78 30.94 -7.12
C ASP A 173 -11.59 31.05 -8.63
N ASP A 174 -10.48 30.56 -9.13
CA ASP A 174 -10.06 30.73 -10.53
C ASP A 174 -9.77 29.41 -11.26
N GLY A 175 -10.19 28.29 -10.71
CA GLY A 175 -9.89 26.98 -11.30
C GLY A 175 -10.79 25.86 -10.77
N VAL A 176 -10.67 24.70 -11.41
CA VAL A 176 -11.38 23.48 -11.03
C VAL A 176 -10.42 22.29 -11.12
N ALA A 177 -10.68 21.26 -10.34
CA ALA A 177 -10.01 19.98 -10.52
C ALA A 177 -11.02 18.84 -10.53
N THR A 178 -10.71 17.81 -11.29
CA THR A 178 -11.44 16.53 -11.27
C THR A 178 -10.49 15.38 -11.01
N ILE A 179 -10.75 14.59 -9.99
CA ILE A 179 -10.00 13.36 -9.77
C ILE A 179 -10.92 12.14 -9.89
N LYS A 180 -10.34 11.04 -10.40
CA LYS A 180 -11.02 9.74 -10.48
C LYS A 180 -10.14 8.66 -9.86
N THR A 181 -10.71 7.91 -8.92
CA THR A 181 -10.05 6.76 -8.32
C THR A 181 -10.89 5.51 -8.55
N GLY A 182 -10.26 4.35 -8.77
CA GLY A 182 -11.00 3.11 -9.01
C GLY A 182 -10.23 1.86 -8.63
N LEU A 183 -10.90 0.98 -7.87
CA LEU A 183 -10.46 -0.39 -7.59
C LEU A 183 -11.48 -1.35 -8.23
N GLY A 184 -11.07 -2.00 -9.33
CA GLY A 184 -11.95 -2.87 -10.12
C GLY A 184 -12.60 -2.19 -11.33
N VAL A 185 -12.37 -0.89 -11.55
CA VAL A 185 -12.74 -0.15 -12.75
C VAL A 185 -11.47 0.33 -13.45
N LYS A 186 -11.31 0.03 -14.75
CA LYS A 186 -10.19 0.55 -15.55
C LYS A 186 -10.57 1.88 -16.17
N THR A 187 -9.74 2.88 -15.93
CA THR A 187 -9.83 4.22 -16.51
C THR A 187 -8.59 4.54 -17.34
N GLU A 188 -8.58 5.72 -17.97
CA GLU A 188 -7.50 6.20 -18.84
C GLU A 188 -6.13 6.29 -18.14
N GLY A 189 -6.09 6.66 -16.83
CA GLY A 189 -4.85 6.75 -16.05
C GLY A 189 -3.92 7.89 -16.48
N GLU A 190 -4.49 9.01 -16.96
CA GLU A 190 -3.77 10.19 -17.44
C GLU A 190 -3.83 11.33 -16.43
N LEU A 191 -2.91 12.29 -16.59
CA LEU A 191 -2.96 13.61 -15.95
C LEU A 191 -3.07 14.65 -17.06
N ILE A 192 -4.08 15.53 -16.94
CA ILE A 192 -4.25 16.71 -17.79
C ILE A 192 -4.16 17.95 -16.91
N VAL A 193 -3.38 18.94 -17.34
CA VAL A 193 -3.28 20.25 -16.70
C VAL A 193 -3.55 21.30 -17.77
N ALA A 194 -4.70 21.94 -17.72
CA ALA A 194 -5.09 22.95 -18.70
C ALA A 194 -4.91 24.38 -18.16
N GLY A 195 -4.39 25.26 -18.97
CA GLY A 195 -4.17 26.67 -18.68
C GLY A 195 -4.75 27.60 -19.76
N ASP A 196 -4.52 28.90 -19.61
CA ASP A 196 -5.05 29.91 -20.53
C ASP A 196 -4.42 29.85 -21.95
N ASP A 197 -3.18 29.32 -22.07
CA ASP A 197 -2.39 29.35 -23.33
C ASP A 197 -2.07 27.93 -23.87
N GLY A 198 -2.48 26.88 -23.16
CA GLY A 198 -2.20 25.51 -23.57
C GLY A 198 -2.52 24.50 -22.50
N TYR A 199 -2.17 23.24 -22.73
CA TYR A 199 -2.33 22.19 -21.73
C TYR A 199 -1.18 21.21 -21.74
N ILE A 200 -0.96 20.58 -20.59
CA ILE A 200 -0.04 19.46 -20.42
C ILE A 200 -0.85 18.17 -20.38
N ARG A 201 -0.40 17.17 -21.14
CA ARG A 201 -0.89 15.80 -21.06
C ARG A 201 0.22 14.87 -20.60
N VAL A 202 -0.02 14.06 -19.57
CA VAL A 202 0.87 12.99 -19.15
C VAL A 202 0.14 11.66 -19.36
N PRO A 203 0.58 10.84 -20.35
CA PRO A 203 -0.05 9.55 -20.63
C PRO A 203 0.04 8.56 -19.47
N SER A 204 -0.84 7.56 -19.52
CA SER A 204 -0.85 6.44 -18.56
C SER A 204 0.45 5.61 -18.62
N PRO A 205 1.02 5.24 -17.47
CA PRO A 205 0.61 5.56 -16.10
C PRO A 205 1.25 6.88 -15.65
N TRP A 206 0.47 7.95 -15.60
CA TRP A 206 0.98 9.31 -15.30
C TRP A 206 1.75 9.41 -13.96
N TRP A 207 1.38 8.61 -12.96
CA TRP A 207 2.04 8.61 -11.64
C TRP A 207 3.48 8.04 -11.66
N LEU A 208 3.90 7.47 -12.77
CA LEU A 208 5.29 7.10 -13.07
C LEU A 208 5.93 8.07 -14.07
N THR A 209 5.49 9.27 -14.13
CA THR A 209 5.77 10.35 -15.09
C THR A 209 7.06 10.17 -15.92
N LYS A 210 6.90 9.62 -17.13
CA LYS A 210 8.01 9.36 -18.06
C LYS A 210 7.96 10.23 -19.31
N ARG A 211 6.75 10.59 -19.73
CA ARG A 211 6.50 11.38 -20.93
C ARG A 211 5.54 12.50 -20.59
N ILE A 212 5.85 13.71 -21.02
CA ILE A 212 5.07 14.93 -20.82
C ILE A 212 4.88 15.58 -22.18
N GLU A 213 3.66 15.86 -22.54
CA GLU A 213 3.30 16.54 -23.80
C GLU A 213 2.72 17.91 -23.47
N VAL A 214 3.29 18.97 -24.03
CA VAL A 214 2.76 20.33 -23.94
C VAL A 214 2.12 20.69 -25.27
N HIS A 215 0.85 20.99 -25.22
CA HIS A 215 0.02 21.30 -26.38
C HIS A 215 -0.39 22.78 -26.32
N HIS A 216 -0.34 23.44 -27.47
CA HIS A 216 -0.75 24.83 -27.67
C HIS A 216 -2.00 24.90 -28.56
N GLU A 217 -2.55 26.10 -28.76
CA GLU A 217 -3.72 26.31 -29.65
C GLU A 217 -3.47 25.76 -31.07
N ASN A 218 -2.26 25.90 -31.60
CA ASN A 218 -1.89 25.27 -32.86
C ASN A 218 -1.65 23.77 -32.66
N PRO A 219 -2.50 22.86 -33.17
CA PRO A 219 -2.40 21.40 -32.91
C PRO A 219 -1.09 20.79 -33.50
N ASN A 220 -0.38 21.48 -34.35
CA ASN A 220 0.92 21.03 -34.85
C ASN A 220 2.09 21.45 -33.96
N GLN A 221 1.82 22.24 -32.91
CA GLN A 221 2.82 22.69 -31.95
C GLN A 221 2.69 21.89 -30.68
N VAL A 222 3.45 20.79 -30.60
CA VAL A 222 3.52 19.91 -29.46
C VAL A 222 4.95 19.75 -29.01
N GLU A 223 5.23 20.11 -27.75
CA GLU A 223 6.53 19.88 -27.17
C GLU A 223 6.47 18.57 -26.33
N VAL A 224 7.50 17.74 -26.45
CA VAL A 224 7.55 16.45 -25.76
C VAL A 224 8.80 16.39 -24.90
N TYR A 225 8.62 16.05 -23.65
CA TYR A 225 9.69 15.82 -22.70
C TYR A 225 9.66 14.35 -22.26
N GLU A 226 10.82 13.71 -22.28
CA GLU A 226 11.01 12.34 -21.81
C GLU A 226 11.87 12.37 -20.55
N GLU A 227 11.46 11.64 -19.51
CA GLU A 227 12.18 11.57 -18.24
C GLU A 227 12.35 10.10 -17.82
N GLU A 228 13.49 9.81 -17.23
CA GLU A 228 13.74 8.47 -16.69
C GLU A 228 12.98 8.25 -15.38
N PHE A 229 12.45 7.05 -15.22
CA PHE A 229 11.82 6.60 -13.98
C PHE A 229 12.35 5.23 -13.59
N ALA A 230 13.19 5.19 -12.57
CA ALA A 230 13.88 3.97 -12.16
C ALA A 230 13.05 3.13 -11.19
N GLY A 231 12.83 1.87 -11.54
CA GLY A 231 12.14 0.88 -10.71
C GLY A 231 10.70 1.29 -10.35
N GLY A 232 10.31 1.07 -9.11
CA GLY A 232 8.99 1.43 -8.56
C GLY A 232 8.89 2.88 -8.06
N GLY A 233 9.99 3.64 -8.05
CA GLY A 233 10.04 5.06 -7.63
C GLY A 233 10.29 5.31 -6.13
N LEU A 234 10.26 4.30 -5.26
CA LEU A 234 10.49 4.46 -3.82
C LEU A 234 11.86 5.09 -3.50
N ARG A 235 12.86 4.81 -4.34
CA ARG A 235 14.21 5.38 -4.18
C ARG A 235 14.24 6.90 -4.12
N TYR A 236 13.37 7.58 -4.86
CA TYR A 236 13.34 9.04 -4.93
C TYR A 236 12.85 9.67 -3.61
N GLU A 237 11.83 9.08 -2.98
CA GLU A 237 11.35 9.57 -1.69
C GLU A 237 12.30 9.20 -0.54
N ILE A 238 12.90 8.00 -0.58
CA ILE A 238 13.93 7.58 0.40
C ILE A 238 15.15 8.50 0.32
N GLU A 239 15.66 8.79 -0.88
CA GLU A 239 16.78 9.73 -1.09
C GLU A 239 16.43 11.13 -0.55
N ALA A 240 15.24 11.63 -0.85
CA ALA A 240 14.78 12.92 -0.36
C ALA A 240 14.66 12.94 1.18
N PHE A 241 14.16 11.86 1.78
CA PHE A 241 14.06 11.70 3.22
C PHE A 241 15.43 11.72 3.90
N VAL A 242 16.37 10.91 3.42
CA VAL A 242 17.75 10.89 3.93
C VAL A 242 18.42 12.26 3.77
N LYS A 243 18.16 12.95 2.65
CA LYS A 243 18.67 14.31 2.44
C LYS A 243 18.13 15.31 3.46
N CYS A 244 16.83 15.21 3.80
CA CYS A 244 16.22 16.06 4.85
C CYS A 244 16.83 15.79 6.23
N ILE A 245 17.14 14.54 6.57
CA ILE A 245 17.79 14.17 7.82
C ILE A 245 19.21 14.76 7.89
N ASN A 246 20.00 14.55 6.83
CA ASN A 246 21.40 14.95 6.81
C ASN A 246 21.62 16.45 6.64
N ASN A 247 20.65 17.18 6.12
CA ASN A 247 20.75 18.61 5.85
C ASN A 247 19.52 19.35 6.39
N PRO A 248 19.53 19.71 7.70
CA PRO A 248 18.45 20.46 8.31
C PRO A 248 18.13 21.76 7.52
N GLY A 249 16.85 22.03 7.30
CA GLY A 249 16.39 23.15 6.47
C GLY A 249 16.17 22.81 5.00
N THR A 250 16.42 21.58 4.57
CA THR A 250 16.01 21.10 3.24
C THR A 250 14.49 21.19 3.11
N VAL A 251 14.01 21.87 2.07
CA VAL A 251 12.56 21.97 1.80
C VAL A 251 12.03 20.62 1.32
N LYS A 252 11.03 20.10 2.03
CA LYS A 252 10.31 18.88 1.66
C LYS A 252 9.56 19.11 0.35
N LYS A 253 9.53 18.13 -0.54
CA LYS A 253 8.72 18.20 -1.78
C LYS A 253 7.22 18.18 -1.51
N ILE A 254 6.80 17.57 -0.41
CA ILE A 254 5.47 17.68 0.18
C ILE A 254 5.67 18.36 1.53
N THR A 255 5.09 19.55 1.71
CA THR A 255 5.21 20.30 2.95
C THR A 255 4.31 19.72 4.04
N ASP A 256 4.53 20.15 5.27
CA ASP A 256 3.69 19.74 6.41
C ASP A 256 2.23 20.19 6.21
N GLU A 257 2.02 21.40 5.69
CA GLU A 257 0.70 21.94 5.39
C GLU A 257 -0.01 21.13 4.30
N GLU A 258 0.74 20.65 3.30
CA GLU A 258 0.21 19.82 2.23
C GLU A 258 -0.19 18.43 2.75
N SER A 259 0.61 17.79 3.60
CA SER A 259 0.24 16.52 4.24
C SER A 259 -0.97 16.67 5.17
N ILE A 260 -1.07 17.78 5.90
CA ILE A 260 -2.24 18.11 6.72
C ILE A 260 -3.48 18.28 5.83
N TRP A 261 -3.34 18.95 4.69
CA TRP A 261 -4.44 19.15 3.74
C TRP A 261 -4.90 17.81 3.14
N LEU A 262 -3.96 16.94 2.69
CA LEU A 262 -4.27 15.60 2.17
C LEU A 262 -5.04 14.76 3.19
N SER A 263 -4.59 14.74 4.44
CA SER A 263 -5.30 14.03 5.51
C SER A 263 -6.69 14.62 5.79
N GLY A 264 -6.86 15.94 5.64
CA GLY A 264 -8.16 16.61 5.72
C GLY A 264 -9.11 16.21 4.57
N MET A 265 -8.61 16.03 3.36
CA MET A 265 -9.40 15.51 2.23
C MET A 265 -9.84 14.07 2.46
N MET A 266 -8.99 13.23 3.06
CA MET A 266 -9.35 11.87 3.48
C MET A 266 -10.43 11.88 4.54
N GLU A 267 -10.27 12.69 5.58
CA GLU A 267 -11.25 12.86 6.67
C GLU A 267 -12.62 13.32 6.14
N GLN A 268 -12.64 14.36 5.31
CA GLN A 268 -13.86 14.89 4.70
C GLN A 268 -14.57 13.85 3.84
N PHE A 269 -13.82 13.10 3.02
CA PHE A 269 -14.37 12.02 2.21
C PHE A 269 -14.98 10.93 3.07
N LEU A 270 -14.25 10.46 4.08
CA LEU A 270 -14.70 9.38 4.97
C LEU A 270 -15.93 9.79 5.78
N ALA A 271 -15.99 11.02 6.27
CA ALA A 271 -17.16 11.56 6.98
C ALA A 271 -18.42 11.62 6.09
N ASN A 272 -18.26 11.92 4.81
CA ASN A 272 -19.39 12.08 3.85
C ASN A 272 -19.75 10.80 3.09
N ARG A 273 -18.96 9.74 3.23
CA ARG A 273 -19.15 8.47 2.51
C ARG A 273 -20.46 7.75 2.87
N GLY A 274 -21.07 8.09 4.01
CA GLY A 274 -22.21 7.40 4.60
C GLY A 274 -21.82 6.11 5.32
N GLU A 275 -22.79 5.45 5.95
CA GLU A 275 -22.54 4.23 6.73
C GLU A 275 -21.93 3.13 5.86
N ILE A 276 -20.79 2.63 6.27
CA ILE A 276 -20.27 1.35 5.80
C ILE A 276 -21.18 0.30 6.44
N LYS A 277 -21.79 -0.52 5.62
CA LYS A 277 -22.46 -1.71 6.12
C LYS A 277 -21.37 -2.61 6.71
N GLN A 278 -21.15 -2.52 8.02
CA GLN A 278 -20.31 -3.46 8.76
C GLN A 278 -20.92 -4.87 8.83
N THR A 279 -22.16 -5.02 8.44
CA THR A 279 -22.74 -6.33 8.20
C THR A 279 -22.13 -6.84 6.89
N VAL A 280 -21.07 -7.58 7.03
CA VAL A 280 -20.76 -8.63 6.09
C VAL A 280 -22.09 -9.36 5.87
N ASP A 281 -22.67 -9.23 4.66
CA ASP A 281 -23.84 -10.03 4.31
C ASP A 281 -23.41 -11.49 4.44
N THR A 282 -23.78 -12.11 5.54
CA THR A 282 -23.43 -13.49 5.83
C THR A 282 -23.96 -14.43 4.74
N GLU A 283 -25.00 -14.02 3.99
CA GLU A 283 -25.49 -14.74 2.82
C GLU A 283 -24.57 -14.50 1.59
N ALA A 284 -23.99 -13.31 1.43
CA ALA A 284 -22.95 -13.09 0.41
C ALA A 284 -21.66 -13.82 0.76
N LEU A 285 -21.26 -13.87 2.05
CA LEU A 285 -20.11 -14.67 2.49
C LEU A 285 -20.32 -16.17 2.29
N LYS A 286 -21.52 -16.69 2.43
CA LYS A 286 -21.82 -18.09 2.08
C LYS A 286 -21.58 -18.40 0.59
N ARG A 287 -21.54 -17.40 -0.27
CA ARG A 287 -21.25 -17.51 -1.71
C ARG A 287 -19.78 -17.28 -2.04
N VAL A 288 -19.02 -16.63 -1.16
CA VAL A 288 -17.57 -16.37 -1.31
C VAL A 288 -16.84 -17.39 -0.47
N GLY A 289 -16.14 -18.32 -1.12
CA GLY A 289 -15.29 -19.27 -0.41
C GLY A 289 -14.12 -18.52 0.27
N ILE A 290 -14.07 -18.54 1.59
CA ILE A 290 -12.93 -18.02 2.35
C ILE A 290 -11.93 -19.17 2.51
N TRP A 291 -10.72 -18.99 1.96
CA TRP A 291 -9.65 -19.97 2.00
C TRP A 291 -8.53 -19.53 2.92
N ALA A 292 -8.25 -20.37 3.92
CA ALA A 292 -7.10 -20.16 4.79
C ALA A 292 -5.81 -20.49 4.03
N HIS A 293 -4.98 -19.47 3.78
CA HIS A 293 -3.72 -19.61 3.05
C HIS A 293 -2.63 -20.19 3.95
N ARG A 294 -2.22 -21.43 3.69
CA ARG A 294 -1.28 -22.23 4.51
C ARG A 294 -1.78 -22.49 5.93
N GLY A 295 -3.10 -22.57 6.13
CA GLY A 295 -3.76 -22.66 7.42
C GLY A 295 -3.96 -21.29 8.08
N CYS A 296 -4.08 -21.26 9.40
CA CYS A 296 -4.16 -20.03 10.19
C CYS A 296 -2.75 -19.42 10.41
N SER A 297 -2.07 -19.11 9.29
CA SER A 297 -0.64 -18.79 9.22
C SER A 297 -0.24 -17.44 9.81
N MET A 298 -1.21 -16.57 10.13
CA MET A 298 -0.94 -15.30 10.83
C MET A 298 -0.74 -15.51 12.35
N MET A 299 -1.19 -16.62 12.88
CA MET A 299 -1.17 -16.90 14.32
C MET A 299 -0.45 -18.21 14.68
N ASN A 300 -0.07 -19.00 13.70
CA ASN A 300 0.57 -20.30 13.87
C ASN A 300 1.58 -20.53 12.74
N PRO A 301 2.60 -21.35 12.92
CA PRO A 301 3.56 -21.65 11.86
C PRO A 301 2.87 -22.20 10.61
N GLU A 302 3.13 -21.59 9.47
CA GLU A 302 2.50 -21.94 8.17
C GLU A 302 2.68 -23.41 7.80
N ASN A 303 1.71 -23.98 7.10
CA ASN A 303 1.75 -25.37 6.58
C ASN A 303 1.98 -26.42 7.69
N THR A 304 1.57 -26.18 8.94
CA THR A 304 1.61 -27.14 10.03
C THR A 304 0.23 -27.72 10.33
N LEU A 305 0.19 -28.90 10.93
CA LEU A 305 -1.07 -29.51 11.39
C LEU A 305 -1.82 -28.61 12.37
N LEU A 306 -1.12 -27.84 13.22
CA LEU A 306 -1.72 -26.85 14.12
C LEU A 306 -2.42 -25.75 13.33
N ALA A 307 -1.73 -25.14 12.37
CA ALA A 307 -2.31 -24.07 11.55
C ALA A 307 -3.54 -24.54 10.78
N PHE A 308 -3.54 -25.78 10.29
CA PHE A 308 -4.67 -26.39 9.58
C PHE A 308 -5.84 -26.66 10.51
N LYS A 309 -5.57 -27.22 11.69
CA LYS A 309 -6.60 -27.46 12.72
C LYS A 309 -7.27 -26.16 13.12
N LYS A 310 -6.50 -25.14 13.45
CA LYS A 310 -7.02 -23.82 13.84
C LYS A 310 -7.85 -23.19 12.72
N ALA A 311 -7.41 -23.28 11.47
CA ALA A 311 -8.20 -22.80 10.34
C ALA A 311 -9.52 -23.57 10.18
N ALA A 312 -9.49 -24.89 10.30
CA ALA A 312 -10.68 -25.76 10.18
C ALA A 312 -11.70 -25.54 11.32
N GLU A 313 -11.26 -25.09 12.48
CA GLU A 313 -12.11 -24.76 13.64
C GLU A 313 -12.82 -23.41 13.49
N LEU A 314 -12.28 -22.46 12.71
CA LEU A 314 -12.88 -21.15 12.47
C LEU A 314 -14.24 -21.29 11.76
N GLU A 315 -15.20 -20.44 12.15
CA GLU A 315 -16.46 -20.30 11.42
C GLU A 315 -16.26 -19.51 10.13
N GLY A 316 -16.96 -19.92 9.07
CA GLY A 316 -16.92 -19.23 7.78
C GLY A 316 -15.78 -19.64 6.86
N ILE A 317 -14.80 -20.40 7.31
CA ILE A 317 -13.75 -20.95 6.43
C ILE A 317 -14.37 -22.07 5.58
N THR A 318 -14.21 -21.95 4.26
CA THR A 318 -14.73 -22.90 3.27
C THR A 318 -13.65 -23.81 2.71
N GLY A 319 -12.39 -23.45 2.84
CA GLY A 319 -11.27 -24.26 2.35
C GLY A 319 -9.93 -23.87 2.97
N ILE A 320 -8.96 -24.74 2.78
CA ILE A 320 -7.57 -24.52 3.20
C ILE A 320 -6.67 -24.73 1.99
N LYS A 321 -5.89 -23.72 1.64
CA LYS A 321 -4.85 -23.80 0.62
C LYS A 321 -3.54 -24.13 1.30
N PHE A 322 -2.88 -25.16 0.84
CA PHE A 322 -1.52 -25.53 1.26
C PHE A 322 -0.66 -25.90 0.04
N ASP A 323 0.63 -25.99 0.26
CA ASP A 323 1.63 -26.21 -0.77
C ASP A 323 2.31 -27.56 -0.54
N VAL A 324 2.65 -28.27 -1.61
CA VAL A 324 3.27 -29.59 -1.51
C VAL A 324 4.57 -29.67 -2.28
N GLN A 325 5.51 -30.45 -1.76
CA GLN A 325 6.78 -30.78 -2.37
C GLN A 325 7.03 -32.28 -2.32
N LEU A 326 7.93 -32.79 -3.17
CA LEU A 326 8.35 -34.19 -3.19
C LEU A 326 9.70 -34.35 -2.46
N THR A 327 9.78 -35.38 -1.62
CA THR A 327 11.02 -35.78 -0.96
C THR A 327 11.89 -36.65 -1.87
N LYS A 328 13.13 -36.92 -1.44
CA LYS A 328 14.06 -37.81 -2.13
C LYS A 328 13.52 -39.24 -2.36
N ASP A 329 12.72 -39.73 -1.43
CA ASP A 329 12.08 -41.05 -1.44
C ASP A 329 10.64 -41.02 -1.97
N ASN A 330 10.28 -39.93 -2.72
CA ASN A 330 8.99 -39.70 -3.39
C ASN A 330 7.76 -39.66 -2.47
N GLU A 331 7.93 -39.30 -1.21
CA GLU A 331 6.82 -38.97 -0.33
C GLU A 331 6.38 -37.49 -0.56
N ILE A 332 5.08 -37.21 -0.42
CA ILE A 332 4.55 -35.87 -0.55
C ILE A 332 4.46 -35.23 0.82
N VAL A 333 5.16 -34.10 1.00
CA VAL A 333 5.17 -33.28 2.21
C VAL A 333 4.52 -31.92 1.98
N VAL A 334 4.01 -31.31 3.05
CA VAL A 334 3.33 -30.02 2.98
C VAL A 334 4.30 -28.92 3.44
N ILE A 335 4.86 -28.24 2.46
CA ILE A 335 5.79 -27.11 2.63
C ILE A 335 5.73 -26.25 1.36
N HIS A 336 5.85 -24.93 1.52
CA HIS A 336 5.76 -24.01 0.38
C HIS A 336 7.05 -23.97 -0.45
N ASP A 337 8.16 -23.72 0.22
CA ASP A 337 9.43 -23.48 -0.46
C ASP A 337 10.06 -24.79 -0.91
N GLU A 338 10.82 -24.75 -1.99
CA GLU A 338 11.66 -25.87 -2.42
C GLU A 338 12.79 -26.17 -1.42
N ARG A 339 13.07 -25.22 -0.52
CA ARG A 339 14.10 -25.32 0.52
C ARG A 339 13.48 -25.28 1.91
N VAL A 340 14.13 -25.95 2.86
CA VAL A 340 13.66 -26.02 4.26
C VAL A 340 14.10 -24.84 5.12
N ASP A 341 15.03 -24.03 4.65
CA ASP A 341 15.80 -23.03 5.42
C ASP A 341 14.94 -21.96 6.08
N ARG A 342 13.83 -21.52 5.46
CA ARG A 342 13.00 -20.40 5.97
C ARG A 342 12.12 -20.79 7.14
N THR A 343 11.58 -22.00 7.12
CA THR A 343 10.56 -22.43 8.06
C THR A 343 11.03 -23.47 9.05
N THR A 344 12.24 -23.99 8.91
CA THR A 344 12.79 -25.02 9.79
C THR A 344 14.20 -24.69 10.28
N ASP A 345 14.70 -25.49 11.20
CA ASP A 345 16.10 -25.47 11.67
C ASP A 345 17.09 -26.18 10.73
N GLY A 346 16.62 -26.72 9.59
CA GLY A 346 17.43 -27.35 8.57
C GLY A 346 17.89 -26.42 7.46
N THR A 347 18.72 -26.94 6.53
CA THR A 347 19.20 -26.21 5.35
C THR A 347 19.25 -27.13 4.13
N GLY A 348 18.89 -26.66 2.94
CA GLY A 348 18.95 -27.40 1.69
C GLY A 348 17.59 -27.63 1.02
N TYR A 349 17.58 -28.40 -0.05
CA TYR A 349 16.36 -28.63 -0.82
C TYR A 349 15.55 -29.78 -0.24
N VAL A 350 14.23 -29.67 -0.24
CA VAL A 350 13.28 -30.72 0.22
C VAL A 350 13.55 -32.05 -0.49
N GLN A 351 13.81 -32.02 -1.79
CA GLN A 351 14.10 -33.20 -2.62
C GLN A 351 15.42 -33.93 -2.30
N GLU A 352 16.26 -33.36 -1.45
CA GLU A 352 17.52 -33.98 -1.01
C GLU A 352 17.34 -34.79 0.30
N TYR A 353 16.19 -34.60 0.98
CA TYR A 353 15.84 -35.29 2.22
C TYR A 353 14.87 -36.44 1.98
N THR A 354 15.06 -37.53 2.69
CA THR A 354 14.02 -38.53 2.88
C THR A 354 12.95 -38.03 3.85
N ILE A 355 11.75 -38.64 3.84
CA ILE A 355 10.70 -38.25 4.78
C ILE A 355 11.14 -38.38 6.25
N ASN A 356 11.93 -39.41 6.56
CA ASN A 356 12.43 -39.63 7.92
C ASN A 356 13.40 -38.52 8.37
N GLU A 357 14.23 -38.00 7.49
CA GLU A 357 15.14 -36.87 7.75
C GLU A 357 14.35 -35.56 7.91
N LEU A 358 13.38 -35.26 7.04
CA LEU A 358 12.52 -34.09 7.17
C LEU A 358 11.71 -34.08 8.47
N LYS A 359 11.29 -35.23 8.96
CA LYS A 359 10.58 -35.36 10.24
C LYS A 359 11.44 -35.07 11.47
N GLN A 360 12.75 -34.98 11.33
CA GLN A 360 13.65 -34.54 12.41
C GLN A 360 13.76 -33.00 12.46
N LEU A 361 13.51 -32.30 11.36
CA LEU A 361 13.58 -30.84 11.32
C LEU A 361 12.45 -30.21 12.14
N SER A 362 12.79 -29.15 12.86
CA SER A 362 11.86 -28.44 13.74
C SER A 362 11.37 -27.16 13.06
N ILE A 363 10.06 -26.94 13.09
CA ILE A 363 9.45 -25.66 12.76
C ILE A 363 9.19 -24.95 14.09
N ALA A 364 9.77 -23.77 14.29
CA ALA A 364 9.59 -22.98 15.51
C ALA A 364 8.14 -22.49 15.62
N GLY A 365 7.54 -22.59 16.80
CA GLY A 365 6.23 -22.07 17.16
C GLY A 365 6.26 -21.67 18.63
N ASP A 366 5.17 -21.04 19.12
CA ASP A 366 5.12 -20.33 20.41
C ASP A 366 5.68 -21.12 21.60
N ASP A 367 5.23 -22.35 21.85
CA ASP A 367 5.74 -23.19 22.95
C ASP A 367 5.91 -24.67 22.53
N GLU A 368 5.63 -25.02 21.26
CA GLU A 368 5.68 -26.39 20.77
C GLU A 368 6.54 -26.53 19.52
N ILE A 369 7.26 -27.64 19.42
CA ILE A 369 8.00 -28.02 18.23
C ILE A 369 7.06 -28.64 17.22
N HIS A 370 6.90 -28.01 16.07
CA HIS A 370 6.13 -28.57 14.95
C HIS A 370 7.04 -29.26 13.94
N ARG A 371 6.45 -30.13 13.15
CA ARG A 371 7.16 -30.92 12.11
C ARG A 371 6.50 -30.68 10.76
N ILE A 372 7.25 -30.81 9.69
CA ILE A 372 6.72 -30.79 8.32
C ILE A 372 5.70 -31.93 8.19
N PRO A 373 4.41 -31.67 7.88
CA PRO A 373 3.44 -32.73 7.71
C PRO A 373 3.60 -33.43 6.36
N THR A 374 3.25 -34.72 6.34
CA THR A 374 2.96 -35.38 5.07
C THR A 374 1.56 -34.98 4.57
N LEU A 375 1.33 -35.12 3.26
CA LEU A 375 0.00 -34.91 2.69
C LEU A 375 -1.03 -35.88 3.33
N ARG A 376 -0.63 -37.09 3.67
CA ARG A 376 -1.48 -38.09 4.35
C ARG A 376 -1.91 -37.59 5.72
N GLU A 377 -0.98 -37.15 6.55
CA GLU A 377 -1.30 -36.61 7.91
C GLU A 377 -2.23 -35.40 7.81
N THR A 378 -2.03 -34.55 6.83
CA THR A 378 -2.89 -33.38 6.58
C THR A 378 -4.31 -33.82 6.23
N PHE A 379 -4.48 -34.79 5.34
CA PHE A 379 -5.80 -35.32 5.00
C PHE A 379 -6.46 -36.09 6.15
N GLU A 380 -5.70 -36.84 6.92
CA GLU A 380 -6.23 -37.53 8.12
C GLU A 380 -6.79 -36.52 9.14
N LEU A 381 -6.06 -35.39 9.35
CA LEU A 381 -6.52 -34.30 10.20
C LEU A 381 -7.79 -33.63 9.65
N LEU A 382 -7.82 -33.31 8.36
CA LEU A 382 -8.87 -32.46 7.76
C LEU A 382 -10.13 -33.23 7.37
N THR A 383 -10.04 -34.54 7.14
CA THR A 383 -11.19 -35.39 6.72
C THR A 383 -12.44 -35.23 7.58
N PRO A 384 -12.37 -35.20 8.93
CA PRO A 384 -13.55 -34.97 9.74
C PRO A 384 -14.24 -33.63 9.48
N TYR A 385 -13.45 -32.57 9.24
CA TYR A 385 -13.98 -31.21 8.96
C TYR A 385 -14.59 -31.14 7.55
N CYS A 386 -14.00 -31.82 6.58
CA CYS A 386 -14.57 -31.93 5.22
C CYS A 386 -15.95 -32.59 5.26
N LYS A 387 -16.12 -33.67 6.04
CA LYS A 387 -17.38 -34.39 6.16
C LYS A 387 -18.44 -33.62 6.96
N ASN A 388 -18.04 -32.95 8.04
CA ASN A 388 -18.97 -32.34 8.98
C ASN A 388 -19.30 -30.88 8.65
N LYS A 389 -18.37 -30.12 8.07
CA LYS A 389 -18.50 -28.67 7.78
C LYS A 389 -18.45 -28.36 6.27
N GLY A 390 -18.21 -29.34 5.39
CA GLY A 390 -18.04 -29.11 3.95
C GLY A 390 -16.76 -28.33 3.61
N LEU A 391 -15.72 -28.42 4.45
CA LEU A 391 -14.41 -27.82 4.21
C LEU A 391 -13.79 -28.40 2.91
N ARG A 392 -13.18 -27.55 2.09
CA ARG A 392 -12.56 -27.92 0.78
C ARG A 392 -11.06 -27.74 0.82
#